data_38cf9989b85c11152bbc3c299ac055cf
#
_entry.id   38cf9989b85c11152bbc3c299ac055cf
#
_cell.length_a   1.000
_cell.length_b   1.000
_cell.length_c   1.000
_cell.angle_alpha   90.00
_cell.angle_beta   90.00
_cell.angle_gamma   90.00
#
_symmetry.space_group_name_H-M   'P 1'
#
loop_
_entity.id
_entity.type
_entity.pdbx_description
1 polymer ?
#
loop_
_entity_poly.entity_id
_entity_poly.type
_entity_poly.pdbx_seq_one_letter_code
_entity_poly.pdbx_strand_id
1 'polypeptide(L)'
;MELFDTETGALIVIELAMRPHNSAHWTIEGALTSQFEQHLRAVLDYPLGVTTMTAPVVVMANVLAGPADVRPASIDERVHHCLAAWPDVKIHLYGKQFRPGRKVGHVTASGPDLDVVRGRARSAARYLMNGGELP
;
A
#
# COMPACT_ATOMS: atom_id res chain seq x y z
N MET A 1 4.90 -8.99 -13.29
CA MET A 1 6.30 -8.74 -13.69
C MET A 1 6.74 -7.46 -13.02
N GLU A 2 7.88 -7.48 -12.32
CA GLU A 2 8.50 -6.29 -11.73
C GLU A 2 9.71 -5.90 -12.58
N LEU A 3 9.81 -4.60 -12.88
CA LEU A 3 10.84 -4.05 -13.75
C LEU A 3 11.57 -2.92 -13.03
N PHE A 4 12.87 -2.80 -13.25
CA PHE A 4 13.63 -1.59 -12.97
C PHE A 4 13.86 -0.81 -14.25
N ASP A 5 13.63 0.49 -14.19
CA ASP A 5 14.11 1.45 -15.17
C ASP A 5 15.52 1.92 -14.72
N THR A 6 16.50 1.79 -15.59
CA THR A 6 17.87 2.18 -15.29
C THR A 6 18.12 3.63 -15.73
N GLU A 7 19.18 4.25 -15.20
CA GLU A 7 19.60 5.60 -15.60
C GLU A 7 19.89 5.71 -17.11
N THR A 8 20.17 4.60 -17.77
CA THR A 8 20.39 4.52 -19.22
C THR A 8 19.12 4.29 -20.03
N GLY A 9 17.94 4.20 -19.37
CA GLY A 9 16.65 3.92 -20.00
C GLY A 9 16.42 2.46 -20.38
N ALA A 10 17.27 1.54 -19.92
CA ALA A 10 17.06 0.11 -20.12
C ALA A 10 16.11 -0.44 -19.05
N LEU A 11 15.14 -1.29 -19.47
CA LEU A 11 14.25 -2.00 -18.55
C LEU A 11 14.85 -3.35 -18.18
N ILE A 12 15.00 -3.59 -16.88
CA ILE A 12 15.51 -4.86 -16.34
C ILE A 12 14.38 -5.59 -15.64
N VAL A 13 14.11 -6.85 -16.01
CA VAL A 13 13.16 -7.70 -15.32
C VAL A 13 13.78 -8.19 -14.01
N ILE A 14 13.11 -7.90 -12.90
CA ILE A 14 13.54 -8.28 -11.55
C ILE A 14 12.83 -9.55 -11.09
N GLU A 15 11.50 -9.59 -11.25
CA GLU A 15 10.68 -10.71 -10.78
C GLU A 15 9.54 -11.00 -11.76
N LEU A 16 9.29 -12.30 -11.97
CA LEU A 16 8.07 -12.81 -12.59
C LEU A 16 7.22 -13.47 -11.49
N ALA A 17 6.21 -12.78 -11.00
CA ALA A 17 5.27 -13.32 -10.03
C ALA A 17 4.02 -13.82 -10.74
N MET A 18 3.72 -15.12 -10.62
CA MET A 18 2.50 -15.74 -11.14
C MET A 18 1.32 -15.57 -10.17
N ARG A 19 1.26 -14.44 -9.49
CA ARG A 19 0.29 -14.06 -8.46
C ARG A 19 0.20 -12.54 -8.36
N PRO A 20 -0.83 -12.00 -7.70
CA PRO A 20 -0.82 -10.58 -7.32
C PRO A 20 0.46 -10.20 -6.58
N HIS A 21 1.05 -9.07 -6.96
CA HIS A 21 2.34 -8.61 -6.44
C HIS A 21 2.18 -7.36 -5.58
N ASN A 22 3.05 -7.22 -4.57
CA ASN A 22 2.98 -6.09 -3.63
C ASN A 22 3.10 -4.72 -4.33
N SER A 23 3.90 -4.61 -5.39
CA SER A 23 4.06 -3.34 -6.12
C SER A 23 2.76 -2.82 -6.74
N ALA A 24 1.74 -3.66 -6.91
CA ALA A 24 0.45 -3.30 -7.47
C ALA A 24 -0.72 -3.37 -6.46
N HIS A 25 -0.46 -3.47 -5.15
CA HIS A 25 -1.52 -3.42 -4.15
C HIS A 25 -2.23 -2.06 -4.10
N TRP A 26 -1.57 -0.98 -4.53
CA TRP A 26 -2.19 0.34 -4.68
C TRP A 26 -3.43 0.32 -5.59
N THR A 27 -3.52 -0.66 -6.50
CA THR A 27 -4.65 -0.79 -7.43
C THR A 27 -5.96 -1.17 -6.74
N ILE A 28 -5.94 -1.61 -5.47
CA ILE A 28 -7.16 -1.93 -4.72
C ILE A 28 -8.08 -0.70 -4.67
N GLU A 29 -7.52 0.46 -4.37
CA GLU A 29 -8.24 1.74 -4.36
C GLU A 29 -7.93 2.60 -5.59
N GLY A 30 -6.76 2.41 -6.18
CA GLY A 30 -6.21 3.31 -7.19
C GLY A 30 -6.54 2.97 -8.62
N ALA A 31 -7.20 1.85 -8.90
CA ALA A 31 -7.66 1.47 -10.24
C ALA A 31 -9.11 1.01 -10.20
N LEU A 32 -9.84 1.19 -11.32
CA LEU A 32 -11.22 0.71 -11.44
C LEU A 32 -11.32 -0.80 -11.31
N THR A 33 -10.30 -1.53 -11.80
CA THR A 33 -10.17 -2.97 -11.60
C THR A 33 -8.83 -3.25 -10.96
N SER A 34 -8.84 -3.78 -9.73
CA SER A 34 -7.62 -4.10 -8.99
C SER A 34 -6.84 -5.25 -9.64
N GLN A 35 -5.54 -5.37 -9.31
CA GLN A 35 -4.75 -6.53 -9.74
C GLN A 35 -5.34 -7.87 -9.26
N PHE A 36 -6.03 -7.88 -8.11
CA PHE A 36 -6.66 -9.10 -7.59
C PHE A 36 -7.82 -9.53 -8.45
N GLU A 37 -8.68 -8.60 -8.84
CA GLU A 37 -9.79 -8.86 -9.73
C GLU A 37 -9.31 -9.25 -11.14
N GLN A 38 -8.30 -8.52 -11.67
CA GLN A 38 -7.69 -8.87 -12.95
C GLN A 38 -7.11 -10.29 -12.94
N HIS A 39 -6.44 -10.66 -11.85
CA HIS A 39 -5.90 -12.01 -11.68
C HIS A 39 -7.01 -13.06 -11.70
N LEU A 40 -8.10 -12.84 -10.96
CA LEU A 40 -9.24 -13.76 -10.95
C LEU A 40 -9.89 -13.86 -12.32
N ARG A 41 -10.11 -12.74 -13.02
CA ARG A 41 -10.64 -12.73 -14.38
C ARG A 41 -9.75 -13.53 -15.32
N ALA A 42 -8.44 -13.31 -15.27
CA ALA A 42 -7.49 -14.04 -16.14
C ALA A 42 -7.46 -15.55 -15.86
N VAL A 43 -7.50 -15.96 -14.60
CA VAL A 43 -7.51 -17.40 -14.21
C VAL A 43 -8.80 -18.10 -14.62
N LEU A 44 -9.93 -17.36 -14.63
CA LEU A 44 -11.26 -17.89 -14.99
C LEU A 44 -11.60 -17.70 -16.48
N ASP A 45 -10.63 -17.22 -17.27
CA ASP A 45 -10.83 -16.91 -18.69
C ASP A 45 -11.97 -15.89 -18.93
N TYR A 46 -12.12 -14.94 -18.01
CA TYR A 46 -13.07 -13.83 -18.14
C TYR A 46 -12.43 -12.62 -18.84
N PRO A 47 -13.23 -11.77 -19.50
CA PRO A 47 -12.72 -10.51 -20.05
C PRO A 47 -12.05 -9.65 -18.99
N LEU A 48 -10.87 -9.11 -19.32
CA LEU A 48 -10.14 -8.23 -18.40
C LEU A 48 -10.92 -6.92 -18.15
N GLY A 49 -10.80 -6.39 -16.96
CA GLY A 49 -11.42 -5.13 -16.56
C GLY A 49 -10.62 -3.91 -16.97
N VAL A 50 -11.23 -2.74 -16.83
CA VAL A 50 -10.64 -1.45 -17.15
C VAL A 50 -9.55 -1.09 -16.12
N THR A 51 -8.39 -0.64 -16.59
CA THR A 51 -7.22 -0.31 -15.75
C THR A 51 -7.09 1.17 -15.41
N THR A 52 -8.07 1.99 -15.76
CA THR A 52 -8.06 3.43 -15.49
C THR A 52 -7.88 3.72 -14.00
N MET A 53 -7.03 4.69 -13.68
CA MET A 53 -6.82 5.15 -12.30
C MET A 53 -8.06 5.87 -11.76
N THR A 54 -8.32 5.73 -10.47
CA THR A 54 -9.43 6.39 -9.75
C THR A 54 -9.11 7.83 -9.34
N ALA A 55 -7.83 8.21 -9.34
CA ALA A 55 -7.35 9.55 -9.01
C ALA A 55 -6.07 9.87 -9.78
N PRO A 56 -5.73 11.18 -9.98
CA PRO A 56 -4.49 11.58 -10.64
C PRO A 56 -3.22 11.03 -9.98
N VAL A 57 -3.23 10.92 -8.67
CA VAL A 57 -2.12 10.38 -7.87
C VAL A 57 -2.66 9.36 -6.87
N VAL A 58 -2.02 8.21 -6.83
CA VAL A 58 -2.25 7.18 -5.80
C VAL A 58 -0.89 6.73 -5.27
N VAL A 59 -0.74 6.75 -3.95
CA VAL A 59 0.50 6.33 -3.28
C VAL A 59 0.19 5.26 -2.25
N MET A 60 0.91 4.16 -2.34
CA MET A 60 0.89 3.09 -1.35
C MET A 60 2.18 3.12 -0.53
N ALA A 61 2.07 3.08 0.78
CA ALA A 61 3.19 2.94 1.71
C ALA A 61 3.08 1.62 2.48
N ASN A 62 4.15 0.82 2.47
CA ASN A 62 4.19 -0.42 3.24
C ASN A 62 4.23 -0.11 4.75
N VAL A 63 3.46 -0.87 5.54
CA VAL A 63 3.55 -0.89 7.00
C VAL A 63 4.53 -1.99 7.39
N LEU A 64 5.72 -1.59 7.83
CA LEU A 64 6.76 -2.51 8.31
C LEU A 64 6.73 -2.52 9.83
N ALA A 65 6.66 -3.68 10.47
CA ALA A 65 6.66 -3.77 11.92
C ALA A 65 7.93 -3.14 12.51
N GLY A 66 7.73 -2.17 13.41
CA GLY A 66 8.80 -1.51 14.14
C GLY A 66 9.42 -2.39 15.24
N PRO A 67 10.39 -1.87 15.99
CA PRO A 67 10.97 -2.55 17.16
C PRO A 67 9.87 -2.96 18.15
N ALA A 68 10.07 -4.10 18.82
CA ALA A 68 9.06 -4.68 19.72
C ALA A 68 8.78 -3.84 20.97
N ASP A 69 9.70 -2.98 21.34
CA ASP A 69 9.71 -2.13 22.54
C ASP A 69 8.97 -0.78 22.38
N VAL A 70 8.55 -0.43 21.17
CA VAL A 70 7.89 0.85 20.86
C VAL A 70 6.38 0.67 20.69
N ARG A 71 5.68 0.13 21.69
CA ARG A 71 4.22 -0.11 21.61
C ARG A 71 3.44 0.47 22.79
N PRO A 72 3.17 1.77 22.83
CA PRO A 72 2.27 2.31 23.87
C PRO A 72 0.80 1.95 23.62
N ALA A 73 0.39 1.64 22.37
CA ALA A 73 -1.00 1.36 22.00
C ALA A 73 -1.14 0.07 21.19
N SER A 74 -2.29 -0.60 21.27
CA SER A 74 -2.62 -1.74 20.42
C SER A 74 -2.69 -1.33 18.94
N ILE A 75 -2.60 -2.31 18.03
CA ILE A 75 -2.74 -1.99 16.59
C ILE A 75 -4.13 -1.41 16.27
N ASP A 76 -5.16 -1.86 16.97
CA ASP A 76 -6.54 -1.38 16.80
C ASP A 76 -6.67 0.08 17.23
N GLU A 77 -6.08 0.47 18.36
CA GLU A 77 -6.01 1.87 18.80
C GLU A 77 -5.26 2.74 17.79
N ARG A 78 -4.15 2.24 17.23
CA ARG A 78 -3.41 2.99 16.20
C ARG A 78 -4.22 3.14 14.92
N VAL A 79 -4.96 2.11 14.51
CA VAL A 79 -5.87 2.20 13.34
C VAL A 79 -6.94 3.25 13.62
N HIS A 80 -7.57 3.23 14.80
CA HIS A 80 -8.58 4.22 15.18
C HIS A 80 -8.03 5.66 15.10
N HIS A 81 -6.89 5.92 15.71
CA HIS A 81 -6.27 7.24 15.71
C HIS A 81 -5.79 7.65 14.31
N CYS A 82 -5.23 6.71 13.55
CA CYS A 82 -4.79 6.94 12.18
C CYS A 82 -5.96 7.36 11.27
N LEU A 83 -7.10 6.69 11.37
CA LEU A 83 -8.30 7.02 10.60
C LEU A 83 -8.94 8.36 11.06
N ALA A 84 -8.80 8.71 12.33
CA ALA A 84 -9.23 10.02 12.83
C ALA A 84 -8.37 11.17 12.27
N ALA A 85 -7.04 10.96 12.20
CA ALA A 85 -6.11 11.97 11.69
C ALA A 85 -6.10 12.08 10.15
N TRP A 86 -6.28 10.96 9.47
CA TRP A 86 -6.28 10.86 8.00
C TRP A 86 -7.50 10.04 7.53
N PRO A 87 -8.71 10.64 7.52
CA PRO A 87 -9.96 9.90 7.28
C PRO A 87 -10.11 9.35 5.85
N ASP A 88 -9.31 9.81 4.93
CA ASP A 88 -9.31 9.42 3.51
C ASP A 88 -8.28 8.34 3.17
N VAL A 89 -7.38 7.96 4.09
CA VAL A 89 -6.47 6.84 3.84
C VAL A 89 -7.18 5.50 3.95
N LYS A 90 -6.67 4.52 3.23
CA LYS A 90 -7.11 3.13 3.31
C LYS A 90 -6.03 2.28 3.95
N ILE A 91 -6.39 1.49 4.94
CA ILE A 91 -5.47 0.68 5.73
C ILE A 91 -5.78 -0.79 5.49
N HIS A 92 -4.77 -1.55 5.07
CA HIS A 92 -4.84 -2.99 4.88
C HIS A 92 -3.84 -3.69 5.79
N LEU A 93 -4.33 -4.42 6.77
CA LEU A 93 -3.52 -5.25 7.66
C LEU A 93 -3.63 -6.72 7.24
N TYR A 94 -2.51 -7.45 7.30
CA TYR A 94 -2.42 -8.81 6.79
C TYR A 94 -2.62 -9.89 7.85
N GLY A 95 -3.00 -9.54 9.08
CA GLY A 95 -3.18 -10.49 10.18
C GLY A 95 -1.89 -11.21 10.59
N LYS A 96 -0.73 -10.69 10.22
CA LYS A 96 0.57 -11.31 10.51
C LYS A 96 1.07 -10.91 11.88
N GLN A 97 1.75 -11.85 12.55
CA GLN A 97 2.49 -11.53 13.79
C GLN A 97 3.53 -10.43 13.51
N PHE A 98 3.58 -9.46 14.41
CA PHE A 98 4.55 -8.38 14.36
C PHE A 98 5.95 -8.92 14.69
N ARG A 99 6.89 -8.74 13.76
CA ARG A 99 8.33 -8.97 13.93
C ARG A 99 9.06 -7.79 13.29
N PRO A 100 10.13 -7.26 13.90
CA PRO A 100 10.87 -6.13 13.35
C PRO A 100 11.20 -6.29 11.87
N GLY A 101 10.92 -5.28 11.06
CA GLY A 101 11.12 -5.27 9.62
C GLY A 101 10.10 -6.08 8.79
N ARG A 102 9.19 -6.85 9.43
CA ARG A 102 8.20 -7.62 8.69
C ARG A 102 7.11 -6.71 8.13
N LYS A 103 6.80 -6.88 6.84
CA LYS A 103 5.65 -6.24 6.20
C LYS A 103 4.35 -6.83 6.74
N VAL A 104 3.58 -6.01 7.45
CA VAL A 104 2.35 -6.40 8.16
C VAL A 104 1.10 -5.78 7.57
N GLY A 105 1.28 -4.86 6.62
CA GLY A 105 0.18 -4.18 5.95
C GLY A 105 0.66 -3.15 4.95
N HIS A 106 -0.26 -2.35 4.46
CA HIS A 106 0.01 -1.13 3.70
C HIS A 106 -1.08 -0.09 3.94
N VAL A 107 -0.74 1.15 3.61
CA VAL A 107 -1.66 2.29 3.58
C VAL A 107 -1.70 2.81 2.15
N THR A 108 -2.89 3.11 1.64
CA THR A 108 -3.05 3.80 0.36
C THR A 108 -3.71 5.17 0.59
N ALA A 109 -3.16 6.19 -0.05
CA ALA A 109 -3.74 7.53 -0.14
C ALA A 109 -3.88 7.93 -1.60
N SER A 110 -4.86 8.77 -1.91
CA SER A 110 -5.10 9.27 -3.26
C SER A 110 -5.44 10.76 -3.25
N GLY A 111 -5.25 11.43 -4.38
CA GLY A 111 -5.56 12.86 -4.52
C GLY A 111 -4.92 13.49 -5.76
N PRO A 112 -4.99 14.81 -5.89
CA PRO A 112 -4.45 15.51 -7.07
C PRO A 112 -2.95 15.82 -6.96
N ASP A 113 -2.37 15.96 -5.77
CA ASP A 113 -1.00 16.43 -5.53
C ASP A 113 -0.11 15.32 -4.98
N LEU A 114 1.01 15.07 -5.65
CA LEU A 114 1.92 13.97 -5.31
C LEU A 114 2.58 14.15 -3.93
N ASP A 115 3.02 15.36 -3.59
CA ASP A 115 3.76 15.58 -2.34
C ASP A 115 2.83 15.47 -1.13
N VAL A 116 1.61 15.97 -1.25
CA VAL A 116 0.55 15.84 -0.24
C VAL A 116 0.16 14.38 -0.05
N VAL A 117 -0.15 13.67 -1.12
CA VAL A 117 -0.58 12.27 -1.07
C VAL A 117 0.53 11.36 -0.52
N ARG A 118 1.77 11.58 -0.99
CA ARG A 118 2.94 10.83 -0.52
C ARG A 118 3.25 11.10 0.96
N GLY A 119 3.18 12.37 1.37
CA GLY A 119 3.35 12.77 2.77
C GLY A 119 2.34 12.07 3.67
N ARG A 120 1.06 12.08 3.29
CA ARG A 120 -0.04 11.46 4.01
C ARG A 120 0.13 9.94 4.13
N ALA A 121 0.37 9.24 3.02
CA ALA A 121 0.57 7.79 3.04
C ALA A 121 1.76 7.37 3.92
N ARG A 122 2.89 8.10 3.84
CA ARG A 122 4.08 7.83 4.66
C ARG A 122 3.86 8.11 6.14
N SER A 123 3.20 9.22 6.49
CA SER A 123 2.93 9.58 7.88
C SER A 123 1.98 8.57 8.53
N ALA A 124 0.90 8.19 7.85
CA ALA A 124 -0.03 7.17 8.31
C ALA A 124 0.66 5.80 8.49
N ALA A 125 1.46 5.35 7.52
CA ALA A 125 2.20 4.11 7.64
C ALA A 125 3.21 4.13 8.80
N ARG A 126 3.94 5.25 8.98
CA ARG A 126 4.88 5.43 10.09
C ARG A 126 4.18 5.39 11.44
N TYR A 127 3.03 6.07 11.56
CA TYR A 127 2.24 6.07 12.79
C TYR A 127 1.77 4.65 13.17
N LEU A 128 1.25 3.90 12.20
CA LEU A 128 0.84 2.51 12.42
C LEU A 128 2.00 1.61 12.89
N MET A 129 3.23 1.85 12.42
CA MET A 129 4.41 1.08 12.81
C MET A 129 4.89 1.40 14.22
N ASN A 130 5.08 2.68 14.49
CA ASN A 130 5.85 3.15 15.63
C ASN A 130 5.00 3.84 16.71
N GLY A 131 3.75 4.20 16.41
CA GLY A 131 3.03 5.19 17.19
C GLY A 131 3.68 6.57 17.01
N GLY A 132 3.54 7.45 17.98
CA GLY A 132 4.11 8.78 17.98
C GLY A 132 3.05 9.86 17.92
N GLU A 133 3.47 11.10 17.60
CA GLU A 133 2.55 12.23 17.48
C GLU A 133 1.77 12.17 16.18
N LEU A 134 0.48 12.50 16.29
CA LEU A 134 -0.42 12.74 15.16
C LEU A 134 -0.29 14.21 14.73
N PRO A 135 -0.61 14.55 13.48
CA PRO A 135 -0.58 15.94 13.01
C PRO A 135 -1.57 16.83 13.73
#